data_161960342d1bef61b0e82d9ec6f356b3
#
_entry.id   161960342d1bef61b0e82d9ec6f356b3
#
_cell.length_a   1.000
_cell.length_b   1.000
_cell.length_c   1.000
_cell.angle_alpha   90.00
_cell.angle_beta   90.00
_cell.angle_gamma   90.00
#
_symmetry.space_group_name_H-M   'P 1'
#
loop_
_entity.id
_entity.type
_entity.pdbx_description
1 polymer ?
#
loop_
_entity_poly.entity_id
_entity_poly.type
_entity_poly.pdbx_seq_one_letter_code
_entity_poly.pdbx_strand_id
1 'polypeptide(L)'
;NVADTDRIKSYMTDHDVKRAVIVGGGFIGLEMAENLMHAGAQVAVVEMANQVMAPIDYSMASLVHEHLQQQGVQLYLEQAVDAFSCHDGSLTVHFKSGVSLQADMVLLSIGVRAETRLAQAAGIRLGEMRGIWVDDYLQTSAPDVYAVGDAIEFPHPLTGKPWLNFLAGPANRQARIVADNMVMGNKVKYEGSIGTSIAKVFDLTVASTGLPAKRLKMMDIPYLSATIHSGAHAGYYPGSLQMDIKITFSPTDGKLYGAQIVGYDGVDKRIDQYALAIKQGATVADLTRLEHAYAPPFSSAKDPVAITGYVAGNILSGKMSPLYWRELRDADLTGVTLVDVRTPDEYALGTIDGAVNIPLDDLRERMDEIPTGRPVWLFCGIGLRGYLASNILKDNGYAEVRNLIGGLKTYRAATARIAPPVGFAAAGDSASPTEAASAEKAVVRIDACGIQCPGPI
;
A
#
# COMPACT_ATOMS: atom_id res chain seq x y z
N ASN A 1 -0.02 -5.99 -23.05
CA ASN A 1 -0.22 -7.37 -23.54
C ASN A 1 1.13 -7.96 -23.99
N VAL A 2 1.18 -9.24 -24.40
CA VAL A 2 2.42 -9.92 -24.82
C VAL A 2 3.14 -9.16 -25.94
N ALA A 3 2.40 -8.71 -26.95
CA ALA A 3 2.99 -7.96 -28.07
C ALA A 3 3.62 -6.62 -27.62
N ASP A 4 3.07 -5.97 -26.60
CA ASP A 4 3.65 -4.74 -26.05
C ASP A 4 4.91 -5.05 -25.24
N THR A 5 4.93 -6.17 -24.51
CA THR A 5 6.13 -6.64 -23.80
C THR A 5 7.26 -6.95 -24.78
N ASP A 6 6.95 -7.62 -25.89
CA ASP A 6 7.93 -7.91 -26.96
C ASP A 6 8.48 -6.61 -27.56
N ARG A 7 7.61 -5.61 -27.80
CA ARG A 7 8.05 -4.27 -28.30
C ARG A 7 8.98 -3.57 -27.31
N ILE A 8 8.63 -3.56 -26.00
CA ILE A 8 9.49 -2.96 -24.98
C ILE A 8 10.85 -3.65 -24.96
N LYS A 9 10.86 -4.98 -24.96
CA LYS A 9 12.09 -5.78 -24.95
C LYS A 9 12.95 -5.51 -26.19
N SER A 10 12.37 -5.54 -27.38
CA SER A 10 13.09 -5.21 -28.62
C SER A 10 13.63 -3.79 -28.59
N TYR A 11 12.81 -2.80 -28.17
CA TYR A 11 13.25 -1.40 -28.06
C TYR A 11 14.46 -1.24 -27.14
N MET A 12 14.44 -1.91 -25.98
CA MET A 12 15.58 -1.87 -25.06
C MET A 12 16.88 -2.37 -25.68
N THR A 13 16.79 -3.47 -26.45
CA THR A 13 17.95 -4.09 -27.10
C THR A 13 18.42 -3.27 -28.29
N ASP A 14 17.49 -2.85 -29.15
CA ASP A 14 17.81 -2.17 -30.43
C ASP A 14 18.36 -0.76 -30.22
N HIS A 15 18.02 -0.11 -29.08
CA HIS A 15 18.42 1.26 -28.76
C HIS A 15 19.40 1.34 -27.60
N ASP A 16 19.90 0.21 -27.07
CA ASP A 16 20.85 0.14 -25.95
C ASP A 16 20.41 1.02 -24.76
N VAL A 17 19.15 0.86 -24.34
CA VAL A 17 18.52 1.68 -23.29
C VAL A 17 19.26 1.53 -21.97
N LYS A 18 19.83 2.63 -21.46
CA LYS A 18 20.54 2.69 -20.18
C LYS A 18 19.73 3.37 -19.08
N ARG A 19 18.84 4.29 -19.45
CA ARG A 19 18.04 5.09 -18.51
C ARG A 19 16.57 5.02 -18.89
N ALA A 20 15.76 4.48 -18.01
CA ALA A 20 14.32 4.39 -18.20
C ALA A 20 13.58 5.24 -17.14
N VAL A 21 12.64 6.06 -17.58
CA VAL A 21 11.73 6.80 -16.69
C VAL A 21 10.35 6.17 -16.76
N ILE A 22 9.82 5.78 -15.61
CA ILE A 22 8.47 5.24 -15.47
C ILE A 22 7.59 6.31 -14.83
N VAL A 23 6.54 6.71 -15.53
CA VAL A 23 5.55 7.67 -15.02
C VAL A 23 4.37 6.90 -14.45
N GLY A 24 4.23 6.93 -13.11
CA GLY A 24 3.21 6.23 -12.34
C GLY A 24 3.80 5.11 -11.48
N GLY A 25 3.62 5.23 -10.16
CA GLY A 25 4.10 4.31 -9.11
C GLY A 25 3.07 3.26 -8.69
N GLY A 26 2.16 2.86 -9.59
CA GLY A 26 1.21 1.76 -9.37
C GLY A 26 1.84 0.37 -9.57
N PHE A 27 1.04 -0.70 -9.47
CA PHE A 27 1.47 -2.09 -9.64
C PHE A 27 2.29 -2.29 -10.92
N ILE A 28 1.74 -1.91 -12.07
CA ILE A 28 2.38 -2.08 -13.37
C ILE A 28 3.71 -1.31 -13.45
N GLY A 29 3.73 -0.07 -12.93
CA GLY A 29 4.94 0.76 -12.94
C GLY A 29 6.07 0.14 -12.12
N LEU A 30 5.77 -0.43 -10.95
CA LEU A 30 6.77 -1.06 -10.10
C LEU A 30 7.26 -2.41 -10.63
N GLU A 31 6.37 -3.23 -11.21
CA GLU A 31 6.77 -4.46 -11.91
C GLU A 31 7.67 -4.15 -13.12
N MET A 32 7.37 -3.09 -13.86
CA MET A 32 8.22 -2.63 -14.96
C MET A 32 9.56 -2.09 -14.45
N ALA A 33 9.59 -1.39 -13.32
CA ALA A 33 10.83 -0.91 -12.72
C ALA A 33 11.79 -2.06 -12.41
N GLU A 34 11.30 -3.10 -11.76
CA GLU A 34 12.06 -4.32 -11.47
C GLU A 34 12.61 -4.96 -12.75
N ASN A 35 11.75 -5.19 -13.73
CA ASN A 35 12.14 -5.88 -14.97
C ASN A 35 13.13 -5.07 -15.82
N LEU A 36 12.97 -3.74 -15.89
CA LEU A 36 13.92 -2.88 -16.62
C LEU A 36 15.28 -2.82 -15.93
N MET A 37 15.32 -2.83 -14.59
CA MET A 37 16.58 -2.93 -13.84
C MET A 37 17.26 -4.29 -14.04
N HIS A 38 16.53 -5.39 -14.02
CA HIS A 38 17.07 -6.72 -14.33
C HIS A 38 17.60 -6.79 -15.76
N ALA A 39 17.02 -6.00 -16.69
CA ALA A 39 17.54 -5.87 -18.05
C ALA A 39 18.74 -4.90 -18.19
N GLY A 40 19.22 -4.33 -17.08
CA GLY A 40 20.44 -3.50 -17.00
C GLY A 40 20.22 -2.00 -17.13
N ALA A 41 18.99 -1.51 -17.13
CA ALA A 41 18.72 -0.07 -17.14
C ALA A 41 18.75 0.53 -15.73
N GLN A 42 19.18 1.78 -15.62
CA GLN A 42 18.89 2.62 -14.46
C GLN A 42 17.43 3.09 -14.55
N VAL A 43 16.70 3.03 -13.44
CA VAL A 43 15.27 3.33 -13.44
C VAL A 43 14.93 4.48 -12.50
N ALA A 44 14.15 5.44 -13.00
CA ALA A 44 13.47 6.46 -12.21
C ALA A 44 11.95 6.23 -12.26
N VAL A 45 11.30 6.23 -11.11
CA VAL A 45 9.84 6.20 -10.98
C VAL A 45 9.36 7.59 -10.58
N VAL A 46 8.50 8.18 -11.39
CA VAL A 46 7.89 9.50 -11.20
C VAL A 46 6.43 9.32 -10.83
N GLU A 47 6.02 9.82 -9.66
CA GLU A 47 4.67 9.70 -9.17
C GLU A 47 4.14 11.07 -8.70
N MET A 48 2.95 11.42 -9.16
CA MET A 48 2.30 12.69 -8.80
C MET A 48 1.85 12.73 -7.34
N ALA A 49 1.51 11.57 -6.78
CA ALA A 49 1.17 11.44 -5.36
C ALA A 49 2.43 11.42 -4.49
N ASN A 50 2.23 11.59 -3.19
CA ASN A 50 3.31 11.49 -2.19
C ASN A 50 3.73 10.04 -1.90
N GLN A 51 3.20 9.06 -2.61
CA GLN A 51 3.52 7.64 -2.41
C GLN A 51 3.30 6.80 -3.67
N VAL A 52 4.07 5.72 -3.77
CA VAL A 52 3.75 4.60 -4.67
C VAL A 52 2.66 3.70 -4.07
N MET A 53 2.15 2.74 -4.83
CA MET A 53 1.17 1.74 -4.37
C MET A 53 -0.07 2.37 -3.73
N ALA A 54 -0.86 3.07 -4.54
CA ALA A 54 -2.08 3.75 -4.11
C ALA A 54 -3.08 2.91 -3.27
N PRO A 55 -3.18 1.57 -3.37
CA PRO A 55 -4.08 0.78 -2.53
C PRO A 55 -3.72 0.74 -1.03
N ILE A 56 -2.48 1.02 -0.64
CA ILE A 56 -2.04 0.98 0.77
C ILE A 56 -1.87 2.37 1.38
N ASP A 57 -1.88 2.46 2.71
CA ASP A 57 -1.63 3.71 3.43
C ASP A 57 -0.16 4.13 3.38
N TYR A 58 0.11 5.43 3.56
CA TYR A 58 1.45 6.00 3.47
C TYR A 58 2.49 5.31 4.35
N SER A 59 2.14 4.97 5.61
CA SER A 59 3.06 4.27 6.52
C SER A 59 3.43 2.85 6.07
N MET A 60 2.64 2.25 5.19
CA MET A 60 2.96 0.96 4.56
C MET A 60 3.71 1.18 3.25
N ALA A 61 3.33 2.20 2.48
CA ALA A 61 4.03 2.58 1.26
C ALA A 61 5.46 3.07 1.51
N SER A 62 5.72 3.71 2.67
CA SER A 62 7.07 4.16 3.03
C SER A 62 8.08 3.01 3.16
N LEU A 63 7.63 1.82 3.56
CA LEU A 63 8.47 0.62 3.56
C LEU A 63 8.83 0.18 2.13
N VAL A 64 7.90 0.35 1.20
CA VAL A 64 8.14 0.08 -0.23
C VAL A 64 9.09 1.14 -0.82
N HIS A 65 8.97 2.41 -0.41
CA HIS A 65 9.90 3.46 -0.83
C HIS A 65 11.33 3.15 -0.41
N GLU A 66 11.52 2.79 0.86
CA GLU A 66 12.83 2.41 1.39
C GLU A 66 13.42 1.23 0.60
N HIS A 67 12.62 0.19 0.36
CA HIS A 67 13.04 -0.97 -0.40
C HIS A 67 13.43 -0.62 -1.85
N LEU A 68 12.60 0.16 -2.55
CA LEU A 68 12.90 0.62 -3.92
C LEU A 68 14.23 1.41 -3.99
N GLN A 69 14.48 2.29 -3.01
CA GLN A 69 15.74 3.03 -2.94
C GLN A 69 16.94 2.11 -2.66
N GLN A 70 16.79 1.11 -1.80
CA GLN A 70 17.81 0.08 -1.53
C GLN A 70 18.13 -0.75 -2.78
N GLN A 71 17.14 -1.01 -3.62
CA GLN A 71 17.32 -1.65 -4.93
C GLN A 71 17.93 -0.73 -5.99
N GLY A 72 18.09 0.57 -5.71
CA GLY A 72 18.66 1.55 -6.63
C GLY A 72 17.65 2.25 -7.54
N VAL A 73 16.35 2.07 -7.32
CA VAL A 73 15.31 2.82 -8.02
C VAL A 73 15.30 4.27 -7.52
N GLN A 74 15.33 5.23 -8.44
CA GLN A 74 15.21 6.63 -8.12
C GLN A 74 13.75 7.04 -8.02
N LEU A 75 13.31 7.52 -6.86
CA LEU A 75 11.93 7.91 -6.61
C LEU A 75 11.76 9.43 -6.68
N TYR A 76 10.88 9.87 -7.57
CA TYR A 76 10.43 11.26 -7.70
C TYR A 76 8.94 11.31 -7.33
N LEU A 77 8.65 11.47 -6.04
CA LEU A 77 7.29 11.63 -5.53
C LEU A 77 6.87 13.10 -5.54
N GLU A 78 5.56 13.35 -5.55
CA GLU A 78 4.95 14.69 -5.65
C GLU A 78 5.41 15.44 -6.90
N GLN A 79 5.75 14.69 -7.97
CA GLN A 79 6.20 15.24 -9.24
C GLN A 79 5.20 14.93 -10.36
N ALA A 80 4.59 15.97 -10.89
CA ALA A 80 3.73 15.86 -12.07
C ALA A 80 4.56 16.09 -13.33
N VAL A 81 4.50 15.15 -14.27
CA VAL A 81 5.06 15.35 -15.60
C VAL A 81 4.23 16.40 -16.35
N ASP A 82 4.89 17.36 -16.96
CA ASP A 82 4.30 18.42 -17.74
C ASP A 82 4.42 18.17 -19.24
N ALA A 83 5.63 17.83 -19.70
CA ALA A 83 5.92 17.63 -21.11
C ALA A 83 7.05 16.62 -21.34
N PHE A 84 7.15 16.17 -22.58
CA PHE A 84 8.28 15.42 -23.10
C PHE A 84 8.88 16.19 -24.29
N SER A 85 10.21 16.25 -24.36
CA SER A 85 10.91 16.77 -25.52
C SER A 85 11.97 15.78 -26.01
N CYS A 86 12.27 15.82 -27.29
CA CYS A 86 13.34 15.01 -27.88
C CYS A 86 14.26 15.95 -28.67
N HIS A 87 15.55 15.98 -28.32
CA HIS A 87 16.55 16.77 -29.02
C HIS A 87 17.78 15.91 -29.30
N ASP A 88 18.25 15.88 -30.54
CA ASP A 88 19.39 15.06 -30.99
C ASP A 88 19.33 13.57 -30.53
N GLY A 89 18.11 13.04 -30.48
CA GLY A 89 17.88 11.66 -30.06
C GLY A 89 17.88 11.42 -28.55
N SER A 90 18.06 12.47 -27.75
CA SER A 90 17.93 12.43 -26.29
C SER A 90 16.51 12.82 -25.88
N LEU A 91 15.85 11.96 -25.09
CA LEU A 91 14.53 12.19 -24.56
C LEU A 91 14.62 12.87 -23.20
N THR A 92 13.86 13.96 -23.01
CA THR A 92 13.79 14.68 -21.74
C THR A 92 12.36 14.68 -21.20
N VAL A 93 12.22 14.35 -19.92
CA VAL A 93 10.96 14.39 -19.17
C VAL A 93 10.96 15.65 -18.33
N HIS A 94 10.01 16.57 -18.57
CA HIS A 94 9.88 17.83 -17.86
C HIS A 94 8.80 17.73 -16.79
N PHE A 95 9.11 18.17 -15.57
CA PHE A 95 8.16 18.24 -14.47
C PHE A 95 7.60 19.64 -14.30
N LYS A 96 6.38 19.75 -13.77
CA LYS A 96 5.79 21.06 -13.40
C LYS A 96 6.60 21.85 -12.38
N SER A 97 7.43 21.17 -11.59
CA SER A 97 8.36 21.81 -10.65
C SER A 97 9.56 22.50 -11.30
N GLY A 98 9.74 22.37 -12.63
CA GLY A 98 10.91 22.86 -13.36
C GLY A 98 12.09 21.87 -13.40
N VAL A 99 12.01 20.74 -12.69
CA VAL A 99 13.01 19.67 -12.77
C VAL A 99 12.83 18.91 -14.08
N SER A 100 13.93 18.45 -14.67
CA SER A 100 13.92 17.65 -15.90
C SER A 100 14.85 16.45 -15.77
N LEU A 101 14.44 15.31 -16.37
CA LEU A 101 15.24 14.09 -16.44
C LEU A 101 15.52 13.69 -17.87
N GLN A 102 16.77 13.31 -18.15
CA GLN A 102 17.12 12.70 -19.43
C GLN A 102 16.82 11.20 -19.38
N ALA A 103 16.25 10.65 -20.44
CA ALA A 103 15.93 9.23 -20.57
C ALA A 103 16.21 8.74 -21.99
N ASP A 104 16.48 7.44 -22.09
CA ASP A 104 16.56 6.74 -23.37
C ASP A 104 15.18 6.10 -23.69
N MET A 105 14.37 5.86 -22.63
CA MET A 105 13.00 5.35 -22.73
C MET A 105 12.11 5.95 -21.65
N VAL A 106 10.86 6.26 -22.00
CA VAL A 106 9.81 6.62 -21.04
C VAL A 106 8.64 5.67 -21.17
N LEU A 107 8.20 5.13 -20.04
CA LEU A 107 7.05 4.24 -19.94
C LEU A 107 5.94 4.93 -19.15
N LEU A 108 4.76 5.05 -19.74
CA LEU A 108 3.59 5.64 -19.08
C LEU A 108 2.75 4.54 -18.43
N SER A 109 2.69 4.55 -17.10
CA SER A 109 1.88 3.64 -16.27
C SER A 109 0.90 4.43 -15.38
N ILE A 110 0.14 5.33 -16.01
CA ILE A 110 -0.71 6.33 -15.34
C ILE A 110 -2.13 5.84 -15.03
N GLY A 111 -2.31 4.54 -14.96
CA GLY A 111 -3.55 3.86 -14.59
C GLY A 111 -4.29 3.25 -15.75
N VAL A 112 -5.38 2.56 -15.41
CA VAL A 112 -6.26 1.81 -16.31
C VAL A 112 -7.67 2.38 -16.28
N ARG A 113 -8.43 2.17 -17.35
CA ARG A 113 -9.84 2.59 -17.46
C ARG A 113 -10.68 1.42 -17.99
N ALA A 114 -11.92 1.36 -17.57
CA ALA A 114 -12.89 0.45 -18.15
C ALA A 114 -13.07 0.73 -19.65
N GLU A 115 -12.93 -0.30 -20.51
CA GLU A 115 -13.22 -0.16 -21.92
C GLU A 115 -14.73 -0.30 -22.15
N THR A 116 -15.39 0.81 -22.38
CA THR A 116 -16.86 0.89 -22.44
C THR A 116 -17.40 1.44 -23.78
N ARG A 117 -16.54 1.73 -24.75
CA ARG A 117 -16.94 2.36 -26.04
C ARG A 117 -17.97 1.54 -26.78
N LEU A 118 -17.79 0.22 -26.86
CA LEU A 118 -18.73 -0.67 -27.55
C LEU A 118 -20.09 -0.72 -26.83
N ALA A 119 -20.06 -0.83 -25.50
CA ALA A 119 -21.28 -0.81 -24.68
C ALA A 119 -22.05 0.51 -24.83
N GLN A 120 -21.32 1.63 -24.80
CA GLN A 120 -21.92 2.97 -24.97
C GLN A 120 -22.51 3.12 -26.39
N ALA A 121 -21.83 2.66 -27.43
CA ALA A 121 -22.32 2.70 -28.81
C ALA A 121 -23.58 1.82 -29.00
N ALA A 122 -23.71 0.74 -28.23
CA ALA A 122 -24.88 -0.13 -28.18
C ALA A 122 -26.02 0.39 -27.29
N GLY A 123 -25.90 1.58 -26.69
CA GLY A 123 -26.90 2.16 -25.80
C GLY A 123 -26.98 1.49 -24.41
N ILE A 124 -26.00 0.70 -24.03
CA ILE A 124 -25.94 0.06 -22.70
C ILE A 124 -25.57 1.10 -21.63
N ARG A 125 -26.28 1.08 -20.52
CA ARG A 125 -26.08 2.03 -19.42
C ARG A 125 -24.69 1.88 -18.82
N LEU A 126 -24.02 3.04 -18.61
CA LEU A 126 -22.80 3.13 -17.81
C LEU A 126 -23.15 3.63 -16.41
N GLY A 127 -22.35 3.21 -15.43
CA GLY A 127 -22.45 3.68 -14.05
C GLY A 127 -21.78 5.04 -13.82
N GLU A 128 -21.74 5.47 -12.56
CA GLU A 128 -21.18 6.77 -12.14
C GLU A 128 -19.67 6.88 -12.38
N MET A 129 -18.95 5.77 -12.23
CA MET A 129 -17.50 5.68 -12.46
C MET A 129 -17.16 5.34 -13.93
N ARG A 130 -18.17 5.38 -14.83
CA ARG A 130 -18.02 5.09 -16.26
C ARG A 130 -17.74 3.63 -16.61
N GLY A 131 -17.89 2.69 -15.68
CA GLY A 131 -17.96 1.26 -15.96
C GLY A 131 -19.33 0.85 -16.54
N ILE A 132 -19.43 -0.34 -17.12
CA ILE A 132 -20.72 -0.89 -17.54
C ILE A 132 -21.53 -1.20 -16.28
N TRP A 133 -22.70 -0.57 -16.13
CA TRP A 133 -23.60 -0.88 -15.03
C TRP A 133 -24.16 -2.29 -15.17
N VAL A 134 -24.15 -3.04 -14.08
CA VAL A 134 -24.73 -4.39 -14.00
C VAL A 134 -25.59 -4.53 -12.75
N ASP A 135 -26.59 -5.40 -12.81
CA ASP A 135 -27.38 -5.80 -11.67
C ASP A 135 -26.66 -6.86 -10.81
N ASP A 136 -27.36 -7.37 -9.78
CA ASP A 136 -26.83 -8.43 -8.91
C ASP A 136 -26.45 -9.73 -9.63
N TYR A 137 -27.00 -9.98 -10.82
CA TYR A 137 -26.77 -11.17 -11.64
C TYR A 137 -25.76 -10.94 -12.75
N LEU A 138 -25.11 -9.75 -12.77
CA LEU A 138 -24.18 -9.30 -13.80
C LEU A 138 -24.82 -9.06 -15.18
N GLN A 139 -26.16 -8.89 -15.22
CA GLN A 139 -26.88 -8.49 -16.41
C GLN A 139 -26.81 -6.97 -16.58
N THR A 140 -26.63 -6.51 -17.80
CA THR A 140 -26.60 -5.08 -18.16
C THR A 140 -28.01 -4.49 -18.25
N SER A 141 -28.11 -3.22 -18.61
CA SER A 141 -29.40 -2.57 -18.91
C SER A 141 -30.09 -3.10 -20.17
N ALA A 142 -29.39 -3.84 -21.01
CA ALA A 142 -29.97 -4.47 -22.20
C ALA A 142 -30.38 -5.92 -21.88
N PRO A 143 -31.59 -6.38 -22.32
CA PRO A 143 -32.03 -7.75 -22.13
C PRO A 143 -31.03 -8.73 -22.73
N ASP A 144 -30.79 -9.86 -22.03
CA ASP A 144 -29.93 -10.97 -22.47
C ASP A 144 -28.45 -10.60 -22.72
N VAL A 145 -28.01 -9.41 -22.25
CA VAL A 145 -26.63 -8.94 -22.34
C VAL A 145 -26.02 -8.88 -20.93
N TYR A 146 -24.93 -9.57 -20.75
CA TYR A 146 -24.17 -9.61 -19.50
C TYR A 146 -22.78 -8.95 -19.67
N ALA A 147 -22.21 -8.46 -18.59
CA ALA A 147 -20.86 -7.91 -18.58
C ALA A 147 -20.08 -8.37 -17.35
N VAL A 148 -18.77 -8.57 -17.53
CA VAL A 148 -17.85 -9.07 -16.49
C VAL A 148 -16.47 -8.40 -16.60
N GLY A 149 -15.65 -8.58 -15.56
CA GLY A 149 -14.25 -8.17 -15.52
C GLY A 149 -14.07 -6.68 -15.31
N ASP A 150 -12.99 -6.16 -15.87
CA ASP A 150 -12.52 -4.79 -15.65
C ASP A 150 -13.45 -3.73 -16.23
N ALA A 151 -14.39 -4.14 -17.11
CA ALA A 151 -15.34 -3.22 -17.73
C ALA A 151 -16.54 -2.85 -16.88
N ILE A 152 -16.85 -3.63 -15.83
CA ILE A 152 -18.08 -3.46 -15.05
C ILE A 152 -17.93 -2.54 -13.85
N GLU A 153 -19.03 -1.88 -13.51
CA GLU A 153 -19.19 -1.12 -12.26
C GLU A 153 -20.25 -1.80 -11.40
N PHE A 154 -19.92 -2.02 -10.13
CA PHE A 154 -20.80 -2.67 -9.15
C PHE A 154 -20.69 -2.01 -7.78
N PRO A 155 -21.65 -2.21 -6.85
CA PRO A 155 -21.57 -1.67 -5.50
C PRO A 155 -20.44 -2.34 -4.69
N HIS A 156 -19.59 -1.54 -4.05
CA HIS A 156 -18.56 -2.07 -3.14
C HIS A 156 -19.21 -2.71 -1.91
N PRO A 157 -18.90 -3.97 -1.55
CA PRO A 157 -19.61 -4.72 -0.52
C PRO A 157 -19.64 -4.07 0.87
N LEU A 158 -18.60 -3.30 1.24
CA LEU A 158 -18.52 -2.65 2.55
C LEU A 158 -19.20 -1.28 2.61
N THR A 159 -19.39 -0.61 1.47
CA THR A 159 -19.84 0.79 1.44
C THR A 159 -21.10 1.02 0.62
N GLY A 160 -21.47 0.07 -0.23
CA GLY A 160 -22.56 0.23 -1.19
C GLY A 160 -22.30 1.26 -2.30
N LYS A 161 -21.14 1.95 -2.28
CA LYS A 161 -20.82 2.98 -3.28
C LYS A 161 -20.33 2.34 -4.58
N PRO A 162 -20.50 3.01 -5.74
CA PRO A 162 -19.99 2.54 -7.02
C PRO A 162 -18.50 2.20 -6.95
N TRP A 163 -18.12 1.11 -7.61
CA TRP A 163 -16.77 0.56 -7.56
C TRP A 163 -16.34 -0.07 -8.87
N LEU A 164 -15.10 0.18 -9.27
CA LEU A 164 -14.40 -0.51 -10.35
C LEU A 164 -13.27 -1.35 -9.74
N ASN A 165 -13.08 -2.56 -10.23
CA ASN A 165 -12.06 -3.47 -9.71
C ASN A 165 -11.34 -4.21 -10.85
N PHE A 166 -10.12 -3.77 -11.14
CA PHE A 166 -9.29 -4.28 -12.23
C PHE A 166 -8.43 -5.46 -11.78
N LEU A 167 -9.08 -6.58 -11.38
CA LEU A 167 -8.41 -7.78 -10.85
C LEU A 167 -8.95 -9.05 -11.50
N ALA A 168 -8.04 -9.94 -11.92
CA ALA A 168 -8.34 -11.18 -12.62
C ALA A 168 -9.15 -12.20 -11.78
N GLY A 169 -8.91 -12.29 -10.47
CA GLY A 169 -9.64 -13.19 -9.56
C GLY A 169 -11.15 -12.94 -9.56
N PRO A 170 -11.61 -11.71 -9.26
CA PRO A 170 -13.02 -11.34 -9.40
C PRO A 170 -13.58 -11.56 -10.80
N ALA A 171 -12.84 -11.21 -11.86
CA ALA A 171 -13.26 -11.38 -13.24
C ALA A 171 -13.56 -12.84 -13.58
N ASN A 172 -12.69 -13.77 -13.18
CA ASN A 172 -12.89 -15.21 -13.35
C ASN A 172 -14.14 -15.73 -12.61
N ARG A 173 -14.37 -15.29 -11.38
CA ARG A 173 -15.56 -15.66 -10.62
C ARG A 173 -16.83 -15.11 -11.26
N GLN A 174 -16.80 -13.86 -11.75
CA GLN A 174 -17.90 -13.24 -12.47
C GLN A 174 -18.25 -14.02 -13.74
N ALA A 175 -17.23 -14.43 -14.53
CA ALA A 175 -17.43 -15.23 -15.73
C ALA A 175 -18.17 -16.55 -15.44
N ARG A 176 -17.82 -17.22 -14.34
CA ARG A 176 -18.53 -18.45 -13.93
C ARG A 176 -19.98 -18.17 -13.56
N ILE A 177 -20.23 -17.11 -12.78
CA ILE A 177 -21.60 -16.71 -12.40
C ILE A 177 -22.43 -16.39 -13.63
N VAL A 178 -21.89 -15.64 -14.58
CA VAL A 178 -22.60 -15.28 -15.81
C VAL A 178 -22.90 -16.51 -16.65
N ALA A 179 -21.95 -17.43 -16.81
CA ALA A 179 -22.19 -18.68 -17.56
C ALA A 179 -23.37 -19.46 -16.97
N ASP A 180 -23.43 -19.59 -15.64
CA ASP A 180 -24.56 -20.26 -14.97
C ASP A 180 -25.87 -19.48 -15.15
N ASN A 181 -25.84 -18.14 -15.01
CA ASN A 181 -27.05 -17.31 -15.15
C ASN A 181 -27.60 -17.28 -16.59
N MET A 182 -26.75 -17.28 -17.60
CA MET A 182 -27.16 -17.32 -19.02
C MET A 182 -27.88 -18.62 -19.36
N VAL A 183 -27.47 -19.75 -18.76
CA VAL A 183 -28.04 -21.08 -19.10
C VAL A 183 -29.23 -21.43 -18.22
N MET A 184 -29.18 -21.09 -16.93
CA MET A 184 -30.16 -21.52 -15.93
C MET A 184 -31.14 -20.42 -15.51
N GLY A 185 -31.06 -19.26 -16.12
CA GLY A 185 -31.73 -18.02 -15.65
C GLY A 185 -31.02 -17.40 -14.44
N ASN A 186 -31.28 -16.15 -14.18
CA ASN A 186 -30.63 -15.34 -13.13
C ASN A 186 -30.87 -15.91 -11.71
N LYS A 187 -30.04 -16.85 -11.29
CA LYS A 187 -30.12 -17.55 -10.00
C LYS A 187 -28.96 -17.26 -9.07
N VAL A 188 -27.78 -17.00 -9.61
CA VAL A 188 -26.55 -16.80 -8.82
C VAL A 188 -26.20 -15.33 -8.78
N LYS A 189 -26.25 -14.77 -7.56
CA LYS A 189 -25.88 -13.36 -7.34
C LYS A 189 -24.37 -13.18 -7.21
N TYR A 190 -23.88 -12.07 -7.71
CA TYR A 190 -22.52 -11.60 -7.48
C TYR A 190 -22.45 -10.73 -6.22
N GLU A 191 -21.73 -11.17 -5.22
CA GLU A 191 -21.61 -10.49 -3.93
C GLU A 191 -20.61 -9.31 -3.94
N GLY A 192 -20.09 -8.94 -5.09
CA GLY A 192 -19.05 -7.93 -5.24
C GLY A 192 -17.64 -8.40 -4.89
N SER A 193 -16.71 -7.46 -4.90
CA SER A 193 -15.31 -7.65 -4.56
C SER A 193 -14.81 -6.53 -3.65
N ILE A 194 -14.00 -6.88 -2.65
CA ILE A 194 -13.39 -5.92 -1.71
C ILE A 194 -11.99 -5.47 -2.14
N GLY A 195 -11.52 -5.87 -3.33
CA GLY A 195 -10.26 -5.42 -3.89
C GLY A 195 -9.02 -6.07 -3.27
N THR A 196 -9.06 -7.39 -3.02
CA THR A 196 -7.89 -8.12 -2.54
C THR A 196 -6.84 -8.22 -3.65
N SER A 197 -5.66 -7.65 -3.39
CA SER A 197 -4.56 -7.56 -4.34
C SER A 197 -3.23 -7.87 -3.68
N ILE A 198 -2.31 -8.39 -4.48
CA ILE A 198 -0.94 -8.70 -4.07
C ILE A 198 0.00 -8.39 -5.23
N ALA A 199 1.19 -7.86 -4.92
CA ALA A 199 2.24 -7.61 -5.89
C ALA A 199 3.60 -7.96 -5.30
N LYS A 200 4.51 -8.34 -6.17
CA LYS A 200 5.93 -8.47 -5.87
C LYS A 200 6.65 -7.21 -6.34
N VAL A 201 7.49 -6.64 -5.50
CA VAL A 201 8.34 -5.48 -5.80
C VAL A 201 9.77 -5.90 -5.45
N PHE A 202 10.52 -6.36 -6.41
CA PHE A 202 11.77 -7.12 -6.23
C PHE A 202 11.52 -8.36 -5.35
N ASP A 203 12.15 -8.46 -4.19
CA ASP A 203 11.93 -9.55 -3.22
C ASP A 203 10.88 -9.21 -2.14
N LEU A 204 10.38 -7.96 -2.12
CA LEU A 204 9.34 -7.51 -1.21
C LEU A 204 7.95 -7.83 -1.76
N THR A 205 7.08 -8.37 -0.94
CA THR A 205 5.67 -8.62 -1.26
C THR A 205 4.78 -7.58 -0.59
N VAL A 206 3.87 -7.01 -1.37
CA VAL A 206 2.91 -5.98 -0.92
C VAL A 206 1.50 -6.46 -1.20
N ALA A 207 0.66 -6.55 -0.17
CA ALA A 207 -0.72 -6.99 -0.32
C ALA A 207 -1.71 -6.09 0.41
N SER A 208 -2.93 -5.99 -0.11
CA SER A 208 -4.01 -5.24 0.53
C SER A 208 -5.37 -5.86 0.25
N THR A 209 -6.31 -5.65 1.18
CA THR A 209 -7.71 -6.05 1.03
C THR A 209 -8.62 -5.10 1.78
N GLY A 210 -9.81 -4.85 1.26
CA GLY A 210 -10.80 -3.95 1.88
C GLY A 210 -10.39 -2.47 1.80
N LEU A 211 -10.67 -1.72 2.86
CA LEU A 211 -10.56 -0.26 2.89
C LEU A 211 -9.35 0.20 3.73
N PRO A 212 -8.33 0.83 3.14
CA PRO A 212 -7.24 1.46 3.86
C PRO A 212 -7.74 2.71 4.61
N ALA A 213 -7.01 3.14 5.65
CA ALA A 213 -7.35 4.28 6.49
C ALA A 213 -7.58 5.57 5.69
N LYS A 214 -6.77 5.84 4.66
CA LYS A 214 -6.92 7.02 3.81
C LYS A 214 -8.26 7.03 3.07
N ARG A 215 -8.77 5.87 2.65
CA ARG A 215 -10.04 5.77 1.95
C ARG A 215 -11.21 5.94 2.92
N LEU A 216 -11.13 5.33 4.10
CA LEU A 216 -12.11 5.52 5.17
C LEU A 216 -12.21 7.01 5.55
N LYS A 217 -11.07 7.70 5.69
CA LYS A 217 -11.02 9.15 5.93
C LYS A 217 -11.69 9.96 4.81
N MET A 218 -11.43 9.64 3.55
CA MET A 218 -12.06 10.32 2.40
C MET A 218 -13.58 10.12 2.33
N MET A 219 -14.09 9.05 2.94
CA MET A 219 -15.51 8.70 2.97
C MET A 219 -16.20 9.10 4.27
N ASP A 220 -15.48 9.78 5.17
CA ASP A 220 -15.95 10.17 6.52
C ASP A 220 -16.45 8.98 7.34
N ILE A 221 -15.86 7.78 7.14
CA ILE A 221 -16.16 6.57 7.92
C ILE A 221 -15.24 6.55 9.14
N PRO A 222 -15.78 6.57 10.37
CA PRO A 222 -14.98 6.45 11.59
C PRO A 222 -14.22 5.12 11.64
N TYR A 223 -12.95 5.16 11.99
CA TYR A 223 -12.12 3.98 12.07
C TYR A 223 -11.02 4.11 13.15
N LEU A 224 -10.58 2.95 13.61
CA LEU A 224 -9.32 2.78 14.33
C LEU A 224 -8.38 1.94 13.48
N SER A 225 -7.09 1.96 13.80
CA SER A 225 -6.11 1.10 13.14
C SER A 225 -5.10 0.53 14.11
N ALA A 226 -4.61 -0.66 13.80
CA ALA A 226 -3.51 -1.30 14.49
C ALA A 226 -2.41 -1.62 13.47
N THR A 227 -1.15 -1.41 13.87
CA THR A 227 0.03 -1.79 13.09
C THR A 227 0.92 -2.65 13.94
N ILE A 228 1.35 -3.78 13.42
CA ILE A 228 2.30 -4.70 14.06
C ILE A 228 3.47 -5.00 13.12
N HIS A 229 4.57 -5.40 13.72
CA HIS A 229 5.75 -5.95 13.07
C HIS A 229 5.99 -7.34 13.65
N SER A 230 6.05 -8.35 12.79
CA SER A 230 6.17 -9.75 13.21
C SER A 230 7.06 -10.54 12.24
N GLY A 231 7.62 -11.65 12.69
CA GLY A 231 8.24 -12.61 11.78
C GLY A 231 7.20 -13.41 11.01
N ALA A 232 7.56 -13.87 9.82
CA ALA A 232 6.74 -14.76 9.01
C ALA A 232 6.47 -16.12 9.71
N HIS A 233 7.45 -16.57 10.51
CA HIS A 233 7.40 -17.78 11.32
C HIS A 233 8.18 -17.60 12.64
N ALA A 234 8.34 -18.66 13.42
CA ALA A 234 9.04 -18.64 14.71
C ALA A 234 10.48 -18.12 14.57
N GLY A 235 10.82 -17.04 15.30
CA GLY A 235 12.12 -16.36 15.17
C GLY A 235 13.34 -17.19 15.58
N TYR A 236 13.15 -18.27 16.35
CA TYR A 236 14.21 -19.21 16.69
C TYR A 236 14.48 -20.25 15.58
N TYR A 237 13.59 -20.34 14.58
CA TYR A 237 13.79 -21.18 13.41
C TYR A 237 14.45 -20.35 12.30
N PRO A 238 15.52 -20.87 11.64
CA PRO A 238 16.28 -20.10 10.65
C PRO A 238 15.42 -19.60 9.49
N GLY A 239 15.73 -18.41 8.99
CA GLY A 239 15.11 -17.82 7.80
C GLY A 239 13.82 -17.05 8.05
N SER A 240 13.46 -16.76 9.32
CA SER A 240 12.31 -15.91 9.60
C SER A 240 12.54 -14.48 9.12
N LEU A 241 11.75 -14.06 8.14
CA LEU A 241 11.78 -12.71 7.58
C LEU A 241 10.65 -11.86 8.16
N GLN A 242 10.86 -10.55 8.25
CA GLN A 242 9.90 -9.62 8.82
C GLN A 242 8.72 -9.36 7.89
N MET A 243 7.57 -9.13 8.53
CA MET A 243 6.30 -8.78 7.92
C MET A 243 5.66 -7.66 8.74
N ASP A 244 5.21 -6.64 8.08
CA ASP A 244 4.56 -5.46 8.63
C ASP A 244 3.08 -5.51 8.26
N ILE A 245 2.18 -5.50 9.24
CA ILE A 245 0.74 -5.65 9.03
C ILE A 245 0.02 -4.44 9.63
N LYS A 246 -0.86 -3.84 8.85
CA LYS A 246 -1.78 -2.80 9.31
C LYS A 246 -3.22 -3.20 9.02
N ILE A 247 -4.09 -3.12 10.02
CA ILE A 247 -5.53 -3.31 9.87
C ILE A 247 -6.30 -2.05 10.20
N THR A 248 -7.48 -1.92 9.62
CA THR A 248 -8.48 -0.89 9.92
C THR A 248 -9.77 -1.54 10.37
N PHE A 249 -10.44 -0.96 11.36
CA PHE A 249 -11.64 -1.53 11.95
C PHE A 249 -12.55 -0.46 12.56
N SER A 250 -13.79 -0.82 12.79
CA SER A 250 -14.82 0.04 13.38
C SER A 250 -14.50 0.34 14.85
N PRO A 251 -14.61 1.61 15.28
CA PRO A 251 -14.42 2.00 16.68
C PRO A 251 -15.55 1.56 17.61
N THR A 252 -16.70 1.15 17.08
CA THR A 252 -17.90 0.83 17.86
C THR A 252 -18.04 -0.67 18.13
N ASP A 253 -17.86 -1.50 17.12
CA ASP A 253 -18.09 -2.94 17.19
C ASP A 253 -16.87 -3.79 16.78
N GLY A 254 -15.78 -3.13 16.39
CA GLY A 254 -14.55 -3.81 15.96
C GLY A 254 -14.62 -4.52 14.62
N LYS A 255 -15.69 -4.31 13.82
CA LYS A 255 -15.81 -4.89 12.48
C LYS A 255 -14.64 -4.52 11.60
N LEU A 256 -14.05 -5.51 10.92
CA LEU A 256 -12.91 -5.30 10.05
C LEU A 256 -13.30 -4.55 8.78
N TYR A 257 -12.51 -3.52 8.42
CA TYR A 257 -12.68 -2.76 7.20
C TYR A 257 -11.61 -3.08 6.16
N GLY A 258 -10.36 -3.30 6.58
CA GLY A 258 -9.27 -3.58 5.66
C GLY A 258 -8.01 -4.08 6.35
N ALA A 259 -7.13 -4.65 5.54
CA ALA A 259 -5.80 -5.08 5.94
C ALA A 259 -4.77 -4.78 4.84
N GLN A 260 -3.54 -4.50 5.24
CA GLN A 260 -2.39 -4.25 4.39
C GLN A 260 -1.20 -4.98 4.98
N ILE A 261 -0.42 -5.63 4.14
CA ILE A 261 0.77 -6.37 4.55
C ILE A 261 1.92 -6.02 3.60
N VAL A 262 3.07 -5.74 4.19
CA VAL A 262 4.34 -5.56 3.47
C VAL A 262 5.37 -6.47 4.12
N GLY A 263 6.04 -7.31 3.35
CA GLY A 263 6.99 -8.27 3.91
C GLY A 263 7.63 -9.15 2.85
N TYR A 264 8.55 -9.99 3.27
CA TYR A 264 9.31 -10.85 2.36
C TYR A 264 8.78 -12.28 2.27
N ASP A 265 8.05 -12.74 3.30
CA ASP A 265 7.52 -14.11 3.35
C ASP A 265 6.19 -14.16 4.10
N GLY A 266 5.30 -15.09 3.73
CA GLY A 266 4.04 -15.39 4.40
C GLY A 266 2.97 -14.31 4.29
N VAL A 267 3.13 -13.34 3.40
CA VAL A 267 2.19 -12.24 3.12
C VAL A 267 0.92 -12.78 2.48
N ASP A 268 1.07 -13.64 1.46
CA ASP A 268 -0.01 -14.30 0.71
C ASP A 268 -0.94 -15.09 1.63
N LYS A 269 -0.37 -15.93 2.49
CA LYS A 269 -1.13 -16.73 3.46
C LYS A 269 -2.03 -15.87 4.36
N ARG A 270 -1.56 -14.68 4.79
CA ARG A 270 -2.27 -13.84 5.76
C ARG A 270 -3.26 -12.89 5.13
N ILE A 271 -2.94 -12.33 3.95
CA ILE A 271 -3.89 -11.43 3.29
C ILE A 271 -5.19 -12.14 2.91
N ASP A 272 -5.12 -13.42 2.52
CA ASP A 272 -6.32 -14.23 2.19
C ASP A 272 -7.19 -14.50 3.43
N GLN A 273 -6.58 -14.67 4.60
CA GLN A 273 -7.31 -14.81 5.87
C GLN A 273 -8.08 -13.53 6.21
N TYR A 274 -7.44 -12.35 6.06
CA TYR A 274 -8.12 -11.07 6.26
C TYR A 274 -9.23 -10.84 5.22
N ALA A 275 -8.99 -11.20 3.97
CA ALA A 275 -9.98 -11.06 2.92
C ALA A 275 -11.24 -11.90 3.21
N LEU A 276 -11.05 -13.14 3.65
CA LEU A 276 -12.14 -14.01 4.06
C LEU A 276 -12.88 -13.43 5.29
N ALA A 277 -12.15 -13.04 6.33
CA ALA A 277 -12.70 -12.45 7.54
C ALA A 277 -13.54 -11.19 7.24
N ILE A 278 -13.01 -10.26 6.44
CA ILE A 278 -13.72 -9.04 6.04
C ILE A 278 -14.99 -9.37 5.27
N LYS A 279 -14.93 -10.28 4.31
CA LYS A 279 -16.12 -10.71 3.53
C LYS A 279 -17.21 -11.34 4.38
N GLN A 280 -16.84 -12.03 5.44
CA GLN A 280 -17.78 -12.63 6.40
C GLN A 280 -18.26 -11.63 7.45
N GLY A 281 -17.82 -10.36 7.41
CA GLY A 281 -18.19 -9.36 8.40
C GLY A 281 -17.61 -9.60 9.79
N ALA A 282 -16.47 -10.30 9.86
CA ALA A 282 -15.78 -10.59 11.10
C ALA A 282 -15.27 -9.33 11.81
N THR A 283 -15.06 -9.46 13.12
CA THR A 283 -14.54 -8.44 14.01
C THR A 283 -13.08 -8.70 14.36
N VAL A 284 -12.41 -7.73 15.00
CA VAL A 284 -11.05 -7.92 15.53
C VAL A 284 -10.98 -9.06 16.56
N ALA A 285 -12.06 -9.34 17.29
CA ALA A 285 -12.12 -10.46 18.23
C ALA A 285 -12.11 -11.83 17.52
N ASP A 286 -12.70 -11.91 16.33
CA ASP A 286 -12.73 -13.15 15.56
C ASP A 286 -11.34 -13.52 15.05
N LEU A 287 -10.46 -12.55 14.78
CA LEU A 287 -9.06 -12.82 14.41
C LEU A 287 -8.30 -13.59 15.50
N THR A 288 -8.67 -13.40 16.77
CA THR A 288 -8.02 -14.09 17.91
C THR A 288 -8.50 -15.53 18.08
N ARG A 289 -9.58 -15.91 17.39
CA ARG A 289 -10.20 -17.23 17.45
C ARG A 289 -9.86 -18.10 16.24
N LEU A 290 -9.15 -17.55 15.26
CA LEU A 290 -8.73 -18.32 14.10
C LEU A 290 -7.77 -19.43 14.53
N GLU A 291 -8.08 -20.65 14.12
CA GLU A 291 -7.21 -21.80 14.32
C GLU A 291 -6.14 -21.83 13.22
N HIS A 292 -4.92 -21.44 13.58
CA HIS A 292 -3.80 -21.40 12.64
C HIS A 292 -3.00 -22.70 12.69
N ALA A 293 -2.64 -23.22 11.53
CA ALA A 293 -1.67 -24.30 11.44
C ALA A 293 -0.31 -23.79 11.93
N TYR A 294 0.26 -24.47 12.93
CA TYR A 294 1.55 -24.12 13.51
C TYR A 294 2.56 -25.26 13.47
N ALA A 295 3.70 -24.98 12.92
CA ALA A 295 4.99 -25.58 13.22
C ALA A 295 6.06 -24.50 12.97
N PRO A 296 7.24 -24.57 13.62
CA PRO A 296 8.25 -23.49 13.57
C PRO A 296 8.60 -22.95 12.20
N PRO A 297 8.70 -23.75 11.11
CA PRO A 297 9.00 -23.25 9.77
C PRO A 297 7.85 -22.48 9.09
N PHE A 298 6.61 -22.58 9.58
CA PHE A 298 5.42 -22.09 8.87
C PHE A 298 4.72 -20.92 9.56
N SER A 299 4.86 -20.81 10.88
CA SER A 299 4.21 -19.74 11.66
C SER A 299 4.86 -19.62 13.04
N SER A 300 4.35 -18.70 13.83
CA SER A 300 4.56 -18.62 15.28
C SER A 300 3.36 -19.21 16.00
N ALA A 301 3.52 -19.66 17.24
CA ALA A 301 2.41 -20.15 18.05
C ALA A 301 1.30 -19.10 18.23
N LYS A 302 1.66 -17.82 18.22
CA LYS A 302 0.74 -16.69 18.02
C LYS A 302 0.95 -16.19 16.59
N ASP A 303 0.10 -16.62 15.66
CA ASP A 303 0.19 -16.14 14.28
C ASP A 303 0.03 -14.59 14.22
N PRO A 304 0.73 -13.90 13.33
CA PRO A 304 0.62 -12.45 13.15
C PRO A 304 -0.83 -11.95 13.00
N VAL A 305 -1.72 -12.72 12.38
CA VAL A 305 -3.14 -12.36 12.27
C VAL A 305 -3.80 -12.31 13.66
N ALA A 306 -3.55 -13.28 14.51
CA ALA A 306 -4.05 -13.28 15.88
C ALA A 306 -3.45 -12.14 16.71
N ILE A 307 -2.15 -11.81 16.50
CA ILE A 307 -1.49 -10.68 17.17
C ILE A 307 -2.18 -9.36 16.80
N THR A 308 -2.53 -9.13 15.53
CA THR A 308 -3.30 -7.92 15.15
C THR A 308 -4.65 -7.86 15.86
N GLY A 309 -5.33 -9.00 16.02
CA GLY A 309 -6.59 -9.10 16.77
C GLY A 309 -6.41 -8.71 18.24
N TYR A 310 -5.34 -9.18 18.90
CA TYR A 310 -5.05 -8.80 20.30
C TYR A 310 -4.73 -7.31 20.45
N VAL A 311 -3.89 -6.75 19.56
CA VAL A 311 -3.55 -5.32 19.60
C VAL A 311 -4.79 -4.47 19.35
N ALA A 312 -5.57 -4.79 18.32
CA ALA A 312 -6.81 -4.08 18.01
C ALA A 312 -7.85 -4.19 19.13
N GLY A 313 -7.98 -5.37 19.75
CA GLY A 313 -8.86 -5.60 20.91
C GLY A 313 -8.44 -4.76 22.13
N ASN A 314 -7.14 -4.61 22.38
CA ASN A 314 -6.63 -3.73 23.45
C ASN A 314 -6.93 -2.25 23.17
N ILE A 315 -6.87 -1.82 21.91
CA ILE A 315 -7.27 -0.46 21.51
C ILE A 315 -8.78 -0.27 21.70
N LEU A 316 -9.59 -1.18 21.17
CA LEU A 316 -11.04 -1.09 21.21
C LEU A 316 -11.62 -1.11 22.64
N SER A 317 -11.02 -1.91 23.54
CA SER A 317 -11.41 -2.00 24.95
C SER A 317 -10.85 -0.90 25.84
N GLY A 318 -10.05 0.05 25.30
CA GLY A 318 -9.42 1.11 26.07
C GLY A 318 -8.22 0.68 26.94
N LYS A 319 -7.83 -0.61 26.91
CA LYS A 319 -6.61 -1.09 27.59
C LYS A 319 -5.35 -0.40 27.09
N MET A 320 -5.32 -0.05 25.81
CA MET A 320 -4.25 0.71 25.19
C MET A 320 -4.81 1.96 24.49
N SER A 321 -4.31 3.14 24.83
CA SER A 321 -4.59 4.38 24.13
C SER A 321 -3.58 4.56 22.98
N PRO A 322 -4.01 4.51 21.71
CA PRO A 322 -3.09 4.58 20.58
C PRO A 322 -2.58 6.00 20.37
N LEU A 323 -1.31 6.12 20.02
CA LEU A 323 -0.69 7.31 19.43
C LEU A 323 -0.29 6.96 18.01
N TYR A 324 -0.71 7.75 17.03
CA TYR A 324 -0.35 7.50 15.64
C TYR A 324 0.83 8.36 15.20
N TRP A 325 1.63 7.87 14.27
CA TRP A 325 2.86 8.52 13.84
C TRP A 325 2.68 9.96 13.33
N ARG A 326 1.54 10.27 12.67
CA ARG A 326 1.23 11.64 12.22
C ARG A 326 0.95 12.57 13.37
N GLU A 327 0.21 12.10 14.36
CA GLU A 327 -0.06 12.89 15.56
C GLU A 327 1.23 13.25 16.27
N LEU A 328 2.15 12.28 16.40
CA LEU A 328 3.45 12.52 17.04
C LEU A 328 4.33 13.46 16.20
N ARG A 329 4.38 13.27 14.87
CA ARG A 329 5.16 14.13 13.97
C ARG A 329 4.70 15.60 14.02
N ASP A 330 3.40 15.81 14.07
CA ASP A 330 2.78 17.14 13.95
C ASP A 330 2.53 17.80 15.32
N ALA A 331 2.88 17.12 16.43
CA ALA A 331 2.62 17.59 17.79
C ALA A 331 3.62 18.63 18.26
N ASP A 332 3.12 19.60 19.04
CA ASP A 332 3.95 20.37 19.96
C ASP A 332 4.19 19.54 21.22
N LEU A 333 5.44 19.15 21.45
CA LEU A 333 5.85 18.33 22.60
C LEU A 333 6.11 19.12 23.86
N THR A 334 5.93 20.45 23.89
CA THR A 334 6.25 21.32 25.04
C THR A 334 5.52 20.88 26.33
N GLY A 335 4.28 20.38 26.19
CA GLY A 335 3.45 19.92 27.32
C GLY A 335 3.43 18.40 27.52
N VAL A 336 4.22 17.64 26.78
CA VAL A 336 4.20 16.18 26.76
C VAL A 336 5.52 15.62 27.28
N THR A 337 5.48 14.51 28.03
CA THR A 337 6.68 13.71 28.30
C THR A 337 6.75 12.57 27.29
N LEU A 338 7.72 12.62 26.40
CA LEU A 338 7.97 11.55 25.41
C LEU A 338 9.05 10.61 25.97
N VAL A 339 8.72 9.32 26.12
CA VAL A 339 9.60 8.31 26.74
C VAL A 339 9.91 7.19 25.75
N ASP A 340 11.19 6.96 25.53
CA ASP A 340 11.71 5.79 24.82
C ASP A 340 12.00 4.67 25.81
N VAL A 341 11.23 3.59 25.77
CA VAL A 341 11.37 2.47 26.69
C VAL A 341 12.27 1.34 26.15
N ARG A 342 13.11 1.64 25.16
CA ARG A 342 14.13 0.74 24.64
C ARG A 342 15.36 0.73 25.56
N THR A 343 16.26 -0.23 25.30
CA THR A 343 17.55 -0.28 26.03
C THR A 343 18.39 0.96 25.72
N PRO A 344 19.38 1.31 26.58
CA PRO A 344 20.29 2.43 26.31
C PRO A 344 21.05 2.27 24.98
N ASP A 345 21.45 1.05 24.62
CA ASP A 345 22.15 0.79 23.36
C ASP A 345 21.25 1.07 22.15
N GLU A 346 19.97 0.62 22.20
CA GLU A 346 19.01 0.93 21.14
C GLU A 346 18.74 2.45 21.04
N TYR A 347 18.70 3.15 22.18
CA TYR A 347 18.51 4.60 22.24
C TYR A 347 19.71 5.34 21.61
N ALA A 348 20.93 4.91 21.90
CA ALA A 348 22.16 5.48 21.35
C ALA A 348 22.26 5.35 19.82
N LEU A 349 21.63 4.32 19.24
CA LEU A 349 21.50 4.16 17.77
C LEU A 349 20.47 5.13 17.14
N GLY A 350 19.93 6.04 17.92
CA GLY A 350 18.99 7.08 17.53
C GLY A 350 17.60 6.88 18.10
N THR A 351 16.91 7.99 18.34
CA THR A 351 15.58 8.06 18.95
C THR A 351 14.72 9.12 18.25
N ILE A 352 13.58 9.47 18.82
CA ILE A 352 12.76 10.62 18.42
C ILE A 352 13.20 11.82 19.23
N ASP A 353 13.42 12.97 18.58
CA ASP A 353 13.88 14.18 19.21
C ASP A 353 13.00 14.57 20.41
N GLY A 354 13.64 14.93 21.54
CA GLY A 354 12.98 15.30 22.76
C GLY A 354 12.54 14.11 23.64
N ALA A 355 12.80 12.86 23.23
CA ALA A 355 12.52 11.69 24.05
C ALA A 355 13.56 11.49 25.16
N VAL A 356 13.10 11.12 26.35
CA VAL A 356 13.94 10.63 27.43
C VAL A 356 13.99 9.11 27.43
N ASN A 357 15.15 8.52 27.74
CA ASN A 357 15.29 7.06 27.80
C ASN A 357 15.08 6.53 29.21
N ILE A 358 14.01 5.77 29.37
CA ILE A 358 13.73 5.01 30.58
C ILE A 358 13.38 3.59 30.14
N PRO A 359 14.35 2.66 30.15
CA PRO A 359 14.11 1.28 29.70
C PRO A 359 12.95 0.63 30.44
N LEU A 360 12.18 -0.23 29.74
CA LEU A 360 11.04 -0.92 30.34
C LEU A 360 11.40 -1.65 31.64
N ASP A 361 12.57 -2.27 31.66
CA ASP A 361 13.01 -3.08 32.81
C ASP A 361 13.33 -2.19 34.04
N ASP A 362 13.79 -0.96 33.81
CA ASP A 362 14.11 0.03 34.87
C ASP A 362 12.89 0.91 35.21
N LEU A 363 11.79 0.84 34.46
CA LEU A 363 10.68 1.80 34.52
C LEU A 363 10.07 1.90 35.92
N ARG A 364 9.94 0.78 36.64
CA ARG A 364 9.34 0.77 37.99
C ARG A 364 10.19 1.49 39.04
N GLU A 365 11.51 1.45 38.86
CA GLU A 365 12.47 2.09 39.79
C GLU A 365 12.71 3.56 39.46
N ARG A 366 12.46 3.93 38.16
CA ARG A 366 12.73 5.27 37.65
C ARG A 366 11.46 6.05 37.29
N MET A 367 10.30 5.62 37.81
CA MET A 367 9.00 6.21 37.49
C MET A 367 8.85 7.66 37.95
N ASP A 368 9.53 8.02 39.06
CA ASP A 368 9.58 9.37 39.60
C ASP A 368 10.32 10.38 38.71
N GLU A 369 11.09 9.91 37.71
CA GLU A 369 11.66 10.76 36.67
C GLU A 369 10.60 11.24 35.65
N ILE A 370 9.42 10.60 35.60
CA ILE A 370 8.31 10.96 34.73
C ILE A 370 7.36 11.89 35.49
N PRO A 371 7.24 13.17 35.09
CA PRO A 371 6.34 14.09 35.77
C PRO A 371 4.88 13.64 35.70
N THR A 372 4.21 13.64 36.85
CA THR A 372 2.76 13.45 36.94
C THR A 372 2.03 14.73 36.52
N GLY A 373 0.80 14.61 36.03
CA GLY A 373 -0.04 15.79 35.71
C GLY A 373 0.11 16.33 34.29
N ARG A 374 0.87 15.65 33.44
CA ARG A 374 0.91 15.93 32.00
C ARG A 374 0.88 14.62 31.17
N PRO A 375 0.47 14.67 29.91
CA PRO A 375 0.44 13.50 29.03
C PRO A 375 1.82 12.82 28.91
N VAL A 376 1.81 11.49 28.97
CA VAL A 376 3.01 10.66 28.74
C VAL A 376 2.81 9.86 27.47
N TRP A 377 3.69 10.06 26.50
CA TRP A 377 3.71 9.33 25.25
C TRP A 377 4.89 8.38 25.24
N LEU A 378 4.61 7.11 24.98
CA LEU A 378 5.59 6.03 25.04
C LEU A 378 5.84 5.44 23.66
N PHE A 379 7.07 5.02 23.45
CA PHE A 379 7.38 4.19 22.29
C PHE A 379 8.53 3.22 22.59
N CYS A 380 8.59 2.16 21.79
CA CYS A 380 9.75 1.28 21.69
C CYS A 380 10.02 0.97 20.20
N GLY A 381 10.77 -0.07 19.88
CA GLY A 381 11.09 -0.43 18.50
C GLY A 381 9.84 -0.69 17.63
N ILE A 382 8.89 -1.50 18.15
CA ILE A 382 7.74 -2.02 17.39
C ILE A 382 6.38 -1.92 18.10
N GLY A 383 6.32 -1.34 19.32
CA GLY A 383 5.07 -1.06 20.06
C GLY A 383 4.80 -1.95 21.28
N LEU A 384 5.37 -3.17 21.40
CA LEU A 384 5.06 -4.11 22.48
C LEU A 384 5.56 -3.61 23.85
N ARG A 385 6.84 -3.25 23.98
CA ARG A 385 7.40 -2.73 25.24
C ARG A 385 6.70 -1.43 25.67
N GLY A 386 6.35 -0.56 24.70
CA GLY A 386 5.57 0.64 24.99
C GLY A 386 4.16 0.33 25.53
N TYR A 387 3.50 -0.73 25.03
CA TYR A 387 2.23 -1.20 25.58
C TYR A 387 2.39 -1.68 27.03
N LEU A 388 3.41 -2.48 27.34
CA LEU A 388 3.68 -2.94 28.71
C LEU A 388 3.96 -1.76 29.63
N ALA A 389 4.80 -0.83 29.20
CA ALA A 389 5.11 0.41 29.93
C ALA A 389 3.85 1.26 30.19
N SER A 390 2.96 1.37 29.19
CA SER A 390 1.72 2.12 29.36
C SER A 390 0.80 1.56 30.45
N ASN A 391 0.74 0.24 30.58
CA ASN A 391 -0.03 -0.40 31.64
C ASN A 391 0.63 -0.17 33.02
N ILE A 392 1.96 -0.30 33.12
CA ILE A 392 2.69 -0.02 34.36
C ILE A 392 2.39 1.41 34.84
N LEU A 393 2.48 2.39 33.95
CA LEU A 393 2.23 3.79 34.31
C LEU A 393 0.77 4.04 34.71
N LYS A 394 -0.20 3.49 33.94
CA LYS A 394 -1.64 3.61 34.26
C LYS A 394 -1.96 3.02 35.66
N ASP A 395 -1.42 1.84 35.96
CA ASP A 395 -1.60 1.17 37.26
C ASP A 395 -0.97 1.95 38.40
N ASN A 396 -0.03 2.86 38.12
CA ASN A 396 0.61 3.76 39.10
C ASN A 396 0.08 5.20 39.02
N GLY A 397 -1.12 5.42 38.48
CA GLY A 397 -1.86 6.68 38.59
C GLY A 397 -1.58 7.72 37.49
N TYR A 398 -0.86 7.38 36.44
CA TYR A 398 -0.70 8.27 35.29
C TYR A 398 -1.96 8.26 34.43
N ALA A 399 -2.67 9.38 34.37
CA ALA A 399 -4.00 9.46 33.77
C ALA A 399 -3.98 9.42 32.20
N GLU A 400 -3.02 10.11 31.60
CA GLU A 400 -2.93 10.26 30.15
C GLU A 400 -1.67 9.58 29.60
N VAL A 401 -1.79 8.30 29.32
CA VAL A 401 -0.68 7.50 28.76
C VAL A 401 -1.06 6.96 27.40
N ARG A 402 -0.26 7.27 26.37
CA ARG A 402 -0.46 6.79 25.01
C ARG A 402 0.78 6.02 24.49
N ASN A 403 0.55 5.00 23.69
CA ASN A 403 1.60 4.18 23.09
C ASN A 403 1.63 4.36 21.56
N LEU A 404 2.81 4.63 21.00
CA LEU A 404 3.04 4.78 19.58
C LEU A 404 2.82 3.44 18.86
N ILE A 405 1.78 3.39 18.03
CA ILE A 405 1.41 2.21 17.25
C ILE A 405 2.48 1.90 16.19
N GLY A 406 2.97 0.65 16.18
CA GLY A 406 4.07 0.23 15.34
C GLY A 406 5.45 0.77 15.75
N GLY A 407 5.51 1.54 16.84
CA GLY A 407 6.74 2.04 17.46
C GLY A 407 7.63 2.88 16.55
N LEU A 408 8.89 2.96 16.93
CA LEU A 408 9.89 3.75 16.20
C LEU A 408 10.09 3.28 14.75
N LYS A 409 9.93 1.99 14.47
CA LYS A 409 10.06 1.45 13.10
C LYS A 409 9.05 2.11 12.15
N THR A 410 7.77 2.11 12.52
CA THR A 410 6.72 2.78 11.72
C THR A 410 6.95 4.29 11.62
N TYR A 411 7.34 4.93 12.74
CA TYR A 411 7.59 6.37 12.77
C TYR A 411 8.73 6.75 11.82
N ARG A 412 9.88 6.08 11.92
CA ARG A 412 11.05 6.34 11.06
C ARG A 412 10.72 6.15 9.59
N ALA A 413 10.12 5.01 9.22
CA ALA A 413 9.75 4.77 7.84
C ALA A 413 8.79 5.84 7.29
N ALA A 414 7.78 6.24 8.09
CA ALA A 414 6.77 7.20 7.68
C ALA A 414 7.25 8.67 7.71
N THR A 415 8.36 8.99 8.39
CA THR A 415 8.95 10.33 8.47
C THR A 415 10.29 10.46 7.75
N ALA A 416 10.80 9.35 7.21
CA ALA A 416 12.02 9.34 6.42
C ALA A 416 11.88 10.29 5.21
N ARG A 417 12.90 11.10 5.00
CA ARG A 417 12.99 11.87 3.75
C ARG A 417 13.44 10.93 2.65
N ILE A 418 12.71 10.92 1.55
CA ILE A 418 13.17 10.28 0.34
C ILE A 418 14.38 11.08 -0.13
N ALA A 419 15.55 10.43 -0.15
CA ALA A 419 16.78 11.10 -0.58
C ALA A 419 16.60 11.62 -2.00
N PRO A 420 17.05 12.86 -2.30
CA PRO A 420 17.05 13.33 -3.66
C PRO A 420 17.86 12.35 -4.51
N PRO A 421 17.34 11.95 -5.69
CA PRO A 421 18.02 10.97 -6.53
C PRO A 421 19.40 11.47 -6.96
N VAL A 422 20.41 10.60 -6.85
CA VAL A 422 21.78 10.86 -7.29
C VAL A 422 22.01 10.04 -8.56
N GLY A 423 22.30 10.71 -9.69
CA GLY A 423 22.82 10.01 -10.87
C GLY A 423 21.95 9.94 -12.13
N PHE A 424 20.68 10.34 -12.13
CA PHE A 424 20.04 10.77 -13.37
C PHE A 424 20.54 12.18 -13.66
N ALA A 425 21.33 12.38 -14.73
CA ALA A 425 21.82 13.70 -15.06
C ALA A 425 20.63 14.65 -15.28
N ALA A 426 20.56 15.72 -14.46
CA ALA A 426 19.68 16.82 -14.75
C ALA A 426 20.05 17.35 -16.16
N ALA A 427 19.07 17.59 -17.01
CA ALA A 427 19.32 18.35 -18.23
C ALA A 427 19.86 19.72 -17.78
N GLY A 428 21.08 20.05 -18.20
CA GLY A 428 21.65 21.36 -17.91
C GLY A 428 20.70 22.47 -18.36
N ASP A 429 20.69 23.59 -17.65
CA ASP A 429 19.85 24.76 -17.89
C ASP A 429 20.05 25.34 -19.32
N SER A 430 19.47 24.72 -20.34
CA SER A 430 19.40 25.31 -21.68
C SER A 430 18.36 24.55 -22.54
N ALA A 431 17.12 24.93 -22.40
CA ALA A 431 16.16 25.11 -23.51
C ALA A 431 14.77 25.41 -22.95
N SER A 432 14.29 26.60 -23.14
CA SER A 432 12.88 26.95 -23.04
C SER A 432 12.07 26.12 -24.06
N PRO A 433 10.84 25.75 -23.80
CA PRO A 433 10.03 24.88 -24.68
C PRO A 433 9.41 25.69 -25.85
N THR A 434 10.23 26.21 -26.72
CA THR A 434 9.77 26.80 -27.96
C THR A 434 10.67 26.27 -29.10
N GLU A 435 10.21 25.17 -29.65
CA GLU A 435 10.31 24.75 -31.05
C GLU A 435 10.19 23.23 -31.16
N ALA A 436 8.96 22.78 -31.33
CA ALA A 436 8.69 21.41 -31.79
C ALA A 436 9.01 21.34 -33.29
N ALA A 437 10.24 20.98 -33.60
CA ALA A 437 10.61 20.60 -34.96
C ALA A 437 10.67 19.08 -35.06
N SER A 438 9.91 18.57 -35.97
CA SER A 438 9.73 17.20 -36.41
C SER A 438 11.03 16.40 -36.57
N ALA A 439 11.23 15.41 -35.70
CA ALA A 439 11.97 14.22 -36.03
C ALA A 439 11.15 13.01 -35.53
N GLU A 440 10.62 12.26 -36.48
CA GLU A 440 9.92 11.01 -36.23
C GLU A 440 10.86 9.99 -35.55
N LYS A 441 10.84 9.97 -34.22
CA LYS A 441 11.12 8.74 -33.46
C LYS A 441 9.81 8.26 -32.93
N ALA A 442 9.47 7.03 -33.25
CA ALA A 442 8.21 6.40 -32.92
C ALA A 442 7.92 6.52 -31.42
N VAL A 443 6.99 7.39 -31.06
CA VAL A 443 6.33 7.33 -29.75
C VAL A 443 5.47 6.07 -29.80
N VAL A 444 5.97 4.96 -29.26
CA VAL A 444 5.16 3.76 -29.07
C VAL A 444 4.24 4.05 -27.88
N ARG A 445 3.05 4.53 -28.16
CA ARG A 445 1.99 4.68 -27.18
C ARG A 445 1.42 3.30 -26.88
N ILE A 446 1.76 2.73 -25.72
CA ILE A 446 1.15 1.51 -25.22
C ILE A 446 -0.14 1.93 -24.52
N ASP A 447 -1.27 1.68 -25.15
CA ASP A 447 -2.58 1.88 -24.53
C ASP A 447 -2.89 0.64 -23.68
N ALA A 448 -2.75 0.76 -22.37
CA ALA A 448 -3.04 -0.31 -21.41
C ALA A 448 -4.54 -0.52 -21.17
N CYS A 449 -5.42 0.15 -21.94
CA CYS A 449 -6.85 -0.10 -21.91
C CYS A 449 -7.15 -1.54 -22.37
N GLY A 450 -7.61 -2.38 -21.44
CA GLY A 450 -8.01 -3.77 -21.73
C GLY A 450 -6.91 -4.82 -21.50
N ILE A 451 -5.80 -4.49 -20.86
CA ILE A 451 -4.83 -5.48 -20.43
C ILE A 451 -5.30 -6.08 -19.10
N GLN A 452 -5.84 -7.31 -19.16
CA GLN A 452 -5.77 -8.20 -18.02
C GLN A 452 -4.28 -8.37 -17.70
N CYS A 453 -3.88 -7.99 -16.48
CA CYS A 453 -2.57 -8.36 -15.98
C CYS A 453 -2.52 -9.90 -16.00
N PRO A 454 -1.74 -10.57 -16.88
CA PRO A 454 -1.46 -11.96 -16.65
C PRO A 454 -0.73 -12.01 -15.32
N GLY A 455 -1.17 -12.86 -14.41
CA GLY A 455 -0.38 -13.20 -13.26
C GLY A 455 1.04 -13.59 -13.72
N PRO A 456 2.02 -13.50 -12.83
CA PRO A 456 3.41 -13.71 -13.19
C PRO A 456 3.56 -15.05 -13.93
N ILE A 457 4.16 -15.00 -15.12
CA ILE A 457 4.68 -16.17 -15.82
C ILE A 457 6.04 -16.47 -15.23
#